data_3974b72b229ed434e16eab4bfaf0d1fb
#
_entry.id   3974b72b229ed434e16eab4bfaf0d1fb
#
_cell.length_a   1.000
_cell.length_b   1.000
_cell.length_c   1.000
_cell.angle_alpha   90.00
_cell.angle_beta   90.00
_cell.angle_gamma   90.00
#
_symmetry.space_group_name_H-M   'P 1'
#
loop_
_entity.id
_entity.type
_entity.pdbx_description
1 polymer ?
#
loop_
_entity_poly.entity_id
_entity_poly.type
_entity_poly.pdbx_seq_one_letter_code
_entity_poly.pdbx_strand_id
1 'polypeptide(L)'
;MGINETLETIRKIHKAYSELEQRVTLITFDSTHKKLFYDNVLADDARSLSMRDYRPCGGTPLYDAIGMGIAKINAQAAEGDNVLVTIVTDGEENCSEEYSLRMIKNLIEKLKKQGWTFTFIGTDNLDVEAIAVDMGIDNHLTFQEDEEGTKKMFARENLSRVRYSACLAKGVEMPEGGYFDKKKK
;
A
#
# COMPACT_ATOMS: atom_id res chain seq x y z
N MET A 1 -4.99 7.07 14.73
CA MET A 1 -5.34 6.28 13.52
C MET A 1 -4.07 6.00 12.75
N GLY A 2 -3.78 4.73 12.46
CA GLY A 2 -2.51 4.30 11.85
C GLY A 2 -2.16 4.95 10.52
N ILE A 3 -3.16 5.26 9.66
CA ILE A 3 -2.93 6.01 8.42
C ILE A 3 -2.29 7.38 8.69
N ASN A 4 -2.70 8.09 9.74
CA ASN A 4 -2.10 9.37 10.10
C ASN A 4 -0.65 9.21 10.56
N GLU A 5 -0.33 8.13 11.27
CA GLU A 5 1.05 7.79 11.65
C GLU A 5 1.91 7.50 10.42
N THR A 6 1.33 6.84 9.41
CA THR A 6 2.00 6.62 8.12
C THR A 6 2.25 7.95 7.38
N LEU A 7 1.28 8.87 7.34
CA LEU A 7 1.47 10.20 6.77
C LEU A 7 2.60 10.97 7.48
N GLU A 8 2.63 10.94 8.83
CA GLU A 8 3.72 11.54 9.59
C GLU A 8 5.08 10.89 9.29
N THR A 9 5.09 9.57 9.09
CA THR A 9 6.32 8.84 8.71
C THR A 9 6.80 9.27 7.34
N ILE A 10 5.91 9.42 6.35
CA ILE A 10 6.25 9.88 5.01
C ILE A 10 6.82 11.31 5.04
N ARG A 11 6.24 12.22 5.83
CA ARG A 11 6.78 13.58 6.03
C ARG A 11 8.17 13.58 6.67
N LYS A 12 8.41 12.68 7.64
CA LYS A 12 9.74 12.52 8.24
C LYS A 12 10.76 11.98 7.24
N ILE A 13 10.36 11.06 6.37
CA ILE A 13 11.20 10.57 5.28
C ILE A 13 11.56 11.71 4.33
N HIS A 14 10.59 12.53 3.91
CA HIS A 14 10.83 13.69 3.06
C HIS A 14 11.83 14.67 3.68
N LYS A 15 11.70 14.93 4.98
CA LYS A 15 12.66 15.80 5.71
C LYS A 15 14.04 15.20 5.85
N ALA A 16 14.15 13.88 5.97
CA ALA A 16 15.43 13.18 6.10
C ALA A 16 16.16 13.00 4.76
N TYR A 17 15.40 12.91 3.67
CA TYR A 17 15.88 12.68 2.31
C TYR A 17 15.19 13.68 1.37
N SER A 18 15.59 14.95 1.43
CA SER A 18 14.93 16.05 0.70
C SER A 18 14.98 15.92 -0.82
N GLU A 19 15.93 15.14 -1.34
CA GLU A 19 16.04 14.78 -2.76
C GLU A 19 14.97 13.77 -3.21
N LEU A 20 14.32 13.07 -2.26
CA LEU A 20 13.22 12.17 -2.53
C LEU A 20 11.89 12.88 -2.25
N GLU A 21 11.36 13.57 -3.24
CA GLU A 21 10.01 14.13 -3.11
C GLU A 21 9.00 13.01 -2.81
N GLN A 22 8.22 13.18 -1.75
CA GLN A 22 7.22 12.21 -1.33
C GLN A 22 5.82 12.68 -1.72
N ARG A 23 5.14 11.91 -2.55
CA ARG A 23 3.75 12.15 -2.96
C ARG A 23 2.85 11.02 -2.48
N VAL A 24 1.60 11.32 -2.21
CA VAL A 24 0.64 10.38 -1.65
C VAL A 24 -0.61 10.34 -2.50
N THR A 25 -1.00 9.14 -2.90
CA THR A 25 -2.34 8.81 -3.38
C THR A 25 -2.99 7.90 -2.35
N LEU A 26 -4.18 8.25 -1.86
CA LEU A 26 -4.92 7.45 -0.90
C LEU A 26 -6.33 7.16 -1.40
N ILE A 27 -6.64 5.88 -1.49
CA ILE A 27 -7.96 5.38 -1.86
C ILE A 27 -8.50 4.57 -0.69
N THR A 28 -9.75 4.82 -0.33
CA THR A 28 -10.53 3.94 0.53
C THR A 28 -11.67 3.33 -0.28
N PHE A 29 -12.04 2.10 0.05
CA PHE A 29 -13.03 1.38 -0.72
C PHE A 29 -13.91 0.50 0.17
N ASP A 30 -15.14 0.38 -0.23
CA ASP A 30 -16.15 -0.57 0.22
C ASP A 30 -17.14 -0.85 -0.93
N SER A 31 -18.15 -1.66 -0.73
CA SER A 31 -19.12 -2.03 -1.78
C SER A 31 -19.95 -0.85 -2.32
N THR A 32 -20.00 0.27 -1.60
CA THR A 32 -20.79 1.44 -1.96
C THR A 32 -19.95 2.59 -2.50
N HIS A 33 -18.67 2.65 -2.12
CA HIS A 33 -17.79 3.78 -2.43
C HIS A 33 -16.35 3.35 -2.68
N LYS A 34 -15.81 3.79 -3.79
CA LYS A 34 -14.36 3.87 -4.03
C LYS A 34 -13.98 5.36 -3.97
N LYS A 35 -13.41 5.81 -2.86
CA LYS A 35 -13.14 7.23 -2.62
C LYS A 35 -11.66 7.54 -2.69
N LEU A 36 -11.31 8.43 -3.61
CA LEU A 36 -9.97 9.01 -3.72
C LEU A 36 -9.86 10.18 -2.73
N PHE A 37 -9.09 10.01 -1.66
CA PHE A 37 -8.84 11.05 -0.66
C PHE A 37 -7.70 11.98 -1.05
N TYR A 38 -6.60 11.38 -1.55
CA TYR A 38 -5.47 12.12 -2.07
C TYR A 38 -5.18 11.61 -3.48
N ASP A 39 -4.90 12.52 -4.40
CA ASP A 39 -4.51 12.23 -5.77
C ASP A 39 -3.17 12.90 -6.05
N ASN A 40 -2.08 12.17 -5.81
CA ASN A 40 -0.72 12.62 -6.04
C ASN A 40 -0.36 13.95 -5.32
N VAL A 41 -0.82 14.11 -4.09
CA VAL A 41 -0.52 15.30 -3.29
C VAL A 41 0.86 15.19 -2.64
N LEU A 42 1.55 16.32 -2.45
CA LEU A 42 2.77 16.36 -1.64
C LEU A 42 2.47 15.87 -0.22
N ALA A 43 3.39 15.12 0.37
CA ALA A 43 3.20 14.56 1.71
C ALA A 43 2.92 15.63 2.78
N ASP A 44 3.53 16.81 2.63
CA ASP A 44 3.33 17.94 3.55
C ASP A 44 1.93 18.56 3.42
N ASP A 45 1.31 18.47 2.25
CA ASP A 45 -0.05 18.98 1.98
C ASP A 45 -1.15 17.96 2.31
N ALA A 46 -0.81 16.70 2.52
CA ALA A 46 -1.78 15.67 2.88
C ALA A 46 -2.32 15.91 4.30
N ARG A 47 -3.58 16.35 4.45
CA ARG A 47 -4.20 16.56 5.77
C ARG A 47 -4.33 15.26 6.55
N SER A 48 -4.40 15.33 7.86
CA SER A 48 -4.76 14.15 8.67
C SER A 48 -6.21 13.76 8.44
N LEU A 49 -6.47 12.45 8.47
CA LEU A 49 -7.82 11.89 8.40
C LEU A 49 -8.48 11.90 9.78
N SER A 50 -9.78 12.11 9.80
CA SER A 50 -10.63 11.97 10.97
C SER A 50 -11.47 10.69 10.87
N MET A 51 -12.08 10.28 11.98
CA MET A 51 -13.01 9.13 12.01
C MET A 51 -14.26 9.34 11.16
N ARG A 52 -14.52 10.57 10.68
CA ARG A 52 -15.64 10.88 9.78
C ARG A 52 -15.31 10.69 8.32
N ASP A 53 -14.02 10.63 7.97
CA ASP A 53 -13.57 10.55 6.58
C ASP A 53 -13.77 9.17 5.96
N TYR A 54 -13.74 8.12 6.79
CA TYR A 54 -13.92 6.74 6.34
C TYR A 54 -14.75 5.93 7.34
N ARG A 55 -15.81 5.31 6.84
CA ARG A 55 -16.66 4.36 7.56
C ARG A 55 -16.92 3.21 6.60
N PRO A 56 -16.16 2.11 6.71
CA PRO A 56 -16.34 0.96 5.82
C PRO A 56 -17.74 0.35 5.98
N CYS A 57 -18.32 -0.08 4.87
CA CYS A 57 -19.63 -0.70 4.85
C CYS A 57 -19.75 -1.72 3.70
N GLY A 58 -20.23 -2.92 4.02
CA GLY A 58 -20.58 -3.93 3.03
C GLY A 58 -19.40 -4.74 2.50
N GLY A 59 -19.37 -5.00 1.20
CA GLY A 59 -18.38 -5.86 0.56
C GLY A 59 -17.05 -5.20 0.25
N THR A 60 -16.13 -5.98 -0.28
CA THR A 60 -14.73 -5.63 -0.54
C THR A 60 -14.43 -5.73 -2.05
N PRO A 61 -14.59 -4.65 -2.84
CA PRO A 61 -14.21 -4.61 -4.26
C PRO A 61 -12.69 -4.40 -4.40
N LEU A 62 -11.90 -5.38 -3.94
CA LEU A 62 -10.45 -5.28 -3.81
C LEU A 62 -9.76 -5.06 -5.15
N TYR A 63 -10.14 -5.86 -6.17
CA TYR A 63 -9.50 -5.76 -7.48
C TYR A 63 -9.82 -4.43 -8.17
N ASP A 64 -11.04 -3.95 -8.05
CA ASP A 64 -11.43 -2.65 -8.59
C ASP A 64 -10.68 -1.50 -7.92
N ALA A 65 -10.51 -1.56 -6.59
CA ALA A 65 -9.76 -0.56 -5.84
C ALA A 65 -8.27 -0.54 -6.24
N ILE A 66 -7.66 -1.72 -6.38
CA ILE A 66 -6.26 -1.85 -6.86
C ILE A 66 -6.13 -1.32 -8.28
N GLY A 67 -7.02 -1.73 -9.20
CA GLY A 67 -7.00 -1.30 -10.60
C GLY A 67 -7.15 0.20 -10.75
N MET A 68 -8.10 0.80 -10.02
CA MET A 68 -8.29 2.25 -9.96
C MET A 68 -7.03 2.97 -9.43
N GLY A 69 -6.44 2.48 -8.35
CA GLY A 69 -5.22 3.04 -7.77
C GLY A 69 -4.05 3.01 -8.75
N ILE A 70 -3.82 1.86 -9.36
CA ILE A 70 -2.77 1.68 -10.37
C ILE A 70 -3.00 2.64 -11.55
N ALA A 71 -4.22 2.72 -12.08
CA ALA A 71 -4.54 3.60 -13.20
C ALA A 71 -4.26 5.08 -12.87
N LYS A 72 -4.63 5.52 -11.66
CA LYS A 72 -4.37 6.88 -11.17
C LYS A 72 -2.89 7.21 -11.08
N ILE A 73 -2.12 6.34 -10.43
CA ILE A 73 -0.68 6.55 -10.25
C ILE A 73 0.04 6.47 -11.60
N ASN A 74 -0.28 5.47 -12.42
CA ASN A 74 0.38 5.28 -13.73
C ASN A 74 0.13 6.43 -14.71
N ALA A 75 -0.98 7.15 -14.58
CA ALA A 75 -1.27 8.34 -15.38
C ALA A 75 -0.43 9.57 -14.99
N GLN A 76 0.21 9.56 -13.81
CA GLN A 76 0.90 10.71 -13.23
C GLN A 76 2.38 10.44 -12.92
N ALA A 77 2.76 9.17 -12.80
CA ALA A 77 4.14 8.78 -12.53
C ALA A 77 5.04 9.11 -13.73
N ALA A 78 6.20 9.72 -13.45
CA ALA A 78 7.24 9.99 -14.43
C ALA A 78 8.24 8.83 -14.54
N GLU A 79 9.03 8.84 -15.60
CA GLU A 79 10.14 7.90 -15.73
C GLU A 79 11.17 8.13 -14.61
N GLY A 80 11.51 7.07 -13.89
CA GLY A 80 12.42 7.13 -12.74
C GLY A 80 11.74 7.29 -11.38
N ASP A 81 10.43 7.47 -11.35
CA ASP A 81 9.69 7.51 -10.08
C ASP A 81 9.69 6.13 -9.41
N ASN A 82 9.93 6.12 -8.10
CA ASN A 82 9.82 4.93 -7.27
C ASN A 82 8.40 4.84 -6.70
N VAL A 83 7.63 3.88 -7.16
CA VAL A 83 6.24 3.70 -6.72
C VAL A 83 6.13 2.54 -5.73
N LEU A 84 5.59 2.84 -4.54
CA LEU A 84 5.24 1.85 -3.53
C LEU A 84 3.72 1.83 -3.34
N VAL A 85 3.11 0.70 -3.69
CA VAL A 85 1.68 0.46 -3.50
C VAL A 85 1.48 -0.42 -2.28
N THR A 86 0.82 0.10 -1.24
CA THR A 86 0.45 -0.64 -0.03
C THR A 86 -1.05 -0.90 -0.04
N ILE A 87 -1.44 -2.16 -0.05
CA ILE A 87 -2.82 -2.64 -0.04
C ILE A 87 -3.12 -3.16 1.36
N VAL A 88 -4.17 -2.64 2.00
CA VAL A 88 -4.60 -3.07 3.35
C VAL A 88 -6.06 -3.46 3.28
N THR A 89 -6.41 -4.66 3.73
CA THR A 89 -7.79 -5.15 3.76
C THR A 89 -8.03 -6.06 4.97
N ASP A 90 -9.26 -6.04 5.47
CA ASP A 90 -9.80 -6.94 6.49
C ASP A 90 -10.80 -7.97 5.89
N GLY A 91 -11.07 -7.90 4.58
CA GLY A 91 -12.01 -8.77 3.89
C GLY A 91 -11.45 -9.36 2.60
N GLU A 92 -12.01 -10.51 2.22
CA GLU A 92 -11.77 -11.13 0.91
C GLU A 92 -12.47 -10.35 -0.21
N GLU A 93 -11.88 -10.43 -1.41
CA GLU A 93 -12.54 -9.97 -2.64
C GLU A 93 -13.90 -10.61 -2.82
N ASN A 94 -14.96 -9.83 -2.99
CA ASN A 94 -16.29 -10.38 -3.15
C ASN A 94 -17.25 -9.59 -4.05
N CYS A 95 -16.86 -8.43 -4.55
CA CYS A 95 -17.78 -7.58 -5.32
C CYS A 95 -17.12 -6.66 -6.36
N SER A 96 -15.92 -6.99 -6.84
CA SER A 96 -15.32 -6.27 -7.98
C SER A 96 -16.05 -6.59 -9.28
N GLU A 97 -16.31 -5.57 -10.10
CA GLU A 97 -17.04 -5.66 -11.37
C GLU A 97 -16.16 -5.30 -12.57
N GLU A 98 -15.17 -4.43 -12.40
CA GLU A 98 -14.34 -3.90 -13.47
C GLU A 98 -13.07 -4.71 -13.69
N TYR A 99 -12.45 -5.19 -12.61
CA TYR A 99 -11.18 -5.91 -12.63
C TYR A 99 -11.31 -7.34 -12.09
N SER A 100 -10.70 -8.28 -12.79
CA SER A 100 -10.54 -9.67 -12.32
C SER A 100 -9.15 -9.89 -11.73
N LEU A 101 -8.99 -10.97 -10.91
CA LEU A 101 -7.69 -11.41 -10.40
C LEU A 101 -6.62 -11.49 -11.50
N ARG A 102 -6.96 -12.07 -12.67
CA ARG A 102 -6.04 -12.20 -13.79
C ARG A 102 -5.58 -10.84 -14.34
N MET A 103 -6.48 -9.85 -14.41
CA MET A 103 -6.13 -8.50 -14.86
C MET A 103 -5.19 -7.83 -13.87
N ILE A 104 -5.49 -7.92 -12.56
CA ILE A 104 -4.66 -7.35 -11.49
C ILE A 104 -3.28 -8.01 -11.48
N LYS A 105 -3.20 -9.35 -11.54
CA LYS A 105 -1.92 -10.05 -11.62
C LYS A 105 -1.06 -9.57 -12.78
N ASN A 106 -1.62 -9.51 -13.97
CA ASN A 106 -0.90 -9.05 -15.15
C ASN A 106 -0.40 -7.59 -15.02
N LEU A 107 -1.21 -6.71 -14.42
CA LEU A 107 -0.82 -5.32 -14.17
C LEU A 107 0.34 -5.26 -13.16
N ILE A 108 0.23 -5.97 -12.05
CA ILE A 108 1.27 -6.01 -11.00
C ILE A 108 2.57 -6.56 -11.56
N GLU A 109 2.54 -7.70 -12.25
CA GLU A 109 3.73 -8.31 -12.86
C GLU A 109 4.41 -7.38 -13.88
N LYS A 110 3.61 -6.66 -14.68
CA LYS A 110 4.13 -5.67 -15.63
C LYS A 110 4.81 -4.51 -14.91
N LEU A 111 4.17 -3.94 -13.89
CA LEU A 111 4.67 -2.76 -13.19
C LEU A 111 5.86 -3.10 -12.27
N LYS A 112 5.92 -4.30 -11.69
CA LYS A 112 7.13 -4.80 -10.99
C LYS A 112 8.35 -4.77 -11.89
N LYS A 113 8.22 -5.12 -13.17
CA LYS A 113 9.32 -5.02 -14.15
C LYS A 113 9.73 -3.57 -14.46
N GLN A 114 8.89 -2.60 -14.14
CA GLN A 114 9.15 -1.16 -14.24
C GLN A 114 9.66 -0.56 -12.92
N GLY A 115 9.96 -1.39 -11.92
CA GLY A 115 10.49 -0.94 -10.62
C GLY A 115 9.44 -0.63 -9.56
N TRP A 116 8.14 -0.86 -9.82
CA TRP A 116 7.12 -0.67 -8.80
C TRP A 116 7.21 -1.74 -7.71
N THR A 117 7.00 -1.34 -6.47
CA THR A 117 6.94 -2.23 -5.32
C THR A 117 5.49 -2.35 -4.84
N PHE A 118 5.05 -3.58 -4.62
CA PHE A 118 3.71 -3.88 -4.10
C PHE A 118 3.81 -4.59 -2.76
N THR A 119 2.94 -4.21 -1.83
CA THR A 119 2.79 -4.86 -0.53
C THR A 119 1.32 -5.16 -0.26
N PHE A 120 1.03 -6.32 0.31
CA PHE A 120 -0.30 -6.75 0.69
C PHE A 120 -0.36 -7.04 2.19
N ILE A 121 -1.31 -6.42 2.89
CA ILE A 121 -1.50 -6.53 4.33
C ILE A 121 -2.94 -6.97 4.57
N GLY A 122 -3.11 -8.10 5.22
CA GLY A 122 -4.44 -8.63 5.55
C GLY A 122 -4.53 -9.09 7.00
N THR A 123 -5.75 -9.24 7.47
CA THR A 123 -6.05 -9.77 8.81
C THR A 123 -5.83 -11.28 8.88
N ASP A 124 -5.70 -11.82 10.07
CA ASP A 124 -5.38 -13.23 10.35
C ASP A 124 -6.56 -14.20 10.09
N ASN A 125 -7.73 -13.66 9.78
CA ASN A 125 -8.89 -14.43 9.26
C ASN A 125 -8.81 -14.73 7.75
N LEU A 126 -7.80 -14.16 7.04
CA LEU A 126 -7.57 -14.34 5.61
C LEU A 126 -6.34 -15.22 5.36
N ASP A 127 -6.35 -15.98 4.26
CA ASP A 127 -5.11 -16.58 3.73
C ASP A 127 -4.30 -15.52 2.97
N VAL A 128 -3.67 -14.61 3.74
CA VAL A 128 -2.92 -13.45 3.21
C VAL A 128 -1.81 -13.86 2.25
N GLU A 129 -1.14 -14.98 2.52
CA GLU A 129 -0.06 -15.48 1.66
C GLU A 129 -0.62 -15.95 0.31
N ALA A 130 -1.68 -16.76 0.31
CA ALA A 130 -2.30 -17.25 -0.91
C ALA A 130 -2.85 -16.10 -1.76
N ILE A 131 -3.59 -15.17 -1.14
CA ILE A 131 -4.15 -13.99 -1.83
C ILE A 131 -3.05 -13.13 -2.46
N ALA A 132 -1.98 -12.87 -1.73
CA ALA A 132 -0.85 -12.08 -2.25
C ALA A 132 -0.16 -12.79 -3.43
N VAL A 133 0.14 -14.08 -3.30
CA VAL A 133 0.79 -14.89 -4.35
C VAL A 133 -0.09 -14.95 -5.61
N ASP A 134 -1.39 -15.12 -5.46
CA ASP A 134 -2.33 -15.14 -6.57
C ASP A 134 -2.33 -13.83 -7.36
N MET A 135 -2.17 -12.70 -6.68
CA MET A 135 -2.00 -11.38 -7.30
C MET A 135 -0.57 -11.09 -7.80
N GLY A 136 0.41 -11.97 -7.54
CA GLY A 136 1.81 -11.77 -7.90
C GLY A 136 2.57 -10.82 -6.97
N ILE A 137 2.12 -10.69 -5.70
CA ILE A 137 2.74 -9.84 -4.67
C ILE A 137 3.59 -10.69 -3.73
N ASP A 138 4.90 -10.42 -3.68
CA ASP A 138 5.83 -11.16 -2.82
C ASP A 138 5.86 -10.62 -1.38
N ASN A 139 5.64 -9.32 -1.21
CA ASN A 139 5.70 -8.66 0.09
C ASN A 139 4.32 -8.65 0.75
N HIS A 140 4.10 -9.55 1.70
CA HIS A 140 2.84 -9.62 2.43
C HIS A 140 3.06 -9.67 3.94
N LEU A 141 2.04 -9.22 4.69
CA LEU A 141 2.02 -9.17 6.15
C LEU A 141 0.64 -9.52 6.66
N THR A 142 0.58 -10.46 7.61
CA THR A 142 -0.64 -10.80 8.34
C THR A 142 -0.64 -10.10 9.70
N PHE A 143 -1.80 -9.58 10.13
CA PHE A 143 -1.96 -8.97 11.45
C PHE A 143 -3.26 -9.45 12.13
N GLN A 144 -3.30 -9.38 13.45
CA GLN A 144 -4.49 -9.71 14.24
C GLN A 144 -5.53 -8.61 14.11
N GLU A 145 -6.81 -9.02 13.89
CA GLU A 145 -7.95 -8.09 13.75
C GLU A 145 -8.39 -7.54 15.11
N ASP A 146 -7.48 -6.83 15.77
CA ASP A 146 -7.76 -6.10 16.99
C ASP A 146 -6.98 -4.77 17.04
N GLU A 147 -7.22 -3.97 18.06
CA GLU A 147 -6.58 -2.66 18.21
C GLU A 147 -5.06 -2.76 18.35
N GLU A 148 -4.56 -3.77 19.08
CA GLU A 148 -3.13 -3.97 19.29
C GLU A 148 -2.45 -4.49 18.03
N GLY A 149 -3.05 -5.47 17.35
CA GLY A 149 -2.56 -6.00 16.07
C GLY A 149 -2.51 -4.92 15.00
N THR A 150 -3.56 -4.10 14.90
CA THR A 150 -3.59 -2.95 13.99
C THR A 150 -2.46 -1.96 14.29
N LYS A 151 -2.22 -1.61 15.55
CA LYS A 151 -1.09 -0.73 15.93
C LYS A 151 0.26 -1.34 15.56
N LYS A 152 0.47 -2.63 15.86
CA LYS A 152 1.70 -3.35 15.51
C LYS A 152 1.92 -3.42 13.99
N MET A 153 0.85 -3.62 13.23
CA MET A 153 0.87 -3.66 11.77
C MET A 153 1.37 -2.33 11.21
N PHE A 154 0.74 -1.19 11.60
CA PHE A 154 1.17 0.12 11.14
C PHE A 154 2.60 0.47 11.56
N ALA A 155 2.99 0.11 12.79
CA ALA A 155 4.37 0.32 13.24
C ALA A 155 5.38 -0.45 12.38
N ARG A 156 5.06 -1.71 12.03
CA ARG A 156 5.93 -2.53 11.17
C ARG A 156 5.97 -2.01 9.74
N GLU A 157 4.83 -1.61 9.18
CA GLU A 157 4.75 -1.01 7.85
C GLU A 157 5.58 0.27 7.78
N ASN A 158 5.40 1.18 8.75
CA ASN A 158 6.14 2.43 8.82
C ASN A 158 7.67 2.22 8.94
N LEU A 159 8.11 1.25 9.74
CA LEU A 159 9.53 0.89 9.84
C LEU A 159 10.08 0.37 8.51
N SER A 160 9.31 -0.48 7.83
CA SER A 160 9.66 -1.01 6.51
C SER A 160 9.74 0.09 5.46
N ARG A 161 8.84 1.06 5.49
CA ARG A 161 8.82 2.23 4.61
C ARG A 161 10.05 3.12 4.81
N VAL A 162 10.43 3.38 6.05
CA VAL A 162 11.67 4.14 6.36
C VAL A 162 12.90 3.41 5.80
N ARG A 163 12.99 2.11 5.99
CA ARG A 163 14.11 1.28 5.47
C ARG A 163 14.13 1.29 3.93
N TYR A 164 12.99 1.10 3.30
CA TYR A 164 12.84 1.17 1.85
C TYR A 164 13.32 2.52 1.29
N SER A 165 12.83 3.62 1.86
CA SER A 165 13.23 4.97 1.44
C SER A 165 14.71 5.25 1.67
N ALA A 166 15.30 4.72 2.76
CA ALA A 166 16.73 4.83 3.00
C ALA A 166 17.57 4.07 1.96
N CYS A 167 17.08 2.92 1.46
CA CYS A 167 17.73 2.21 0.36
C CYS A 167 17.66 3.01 -0.94
N LEU A 168 16.50 3.56 -1.27
CA LEU A 168 16.33 4.42 -2.45
C LEU A 168 17.26 5.64 -2.41
N ALA A 169 17.32 6.35 -1.28
CA ALA A 169 18.19 7.52 -1.12
C ALA A 169 19.69 7.19 -1.30
N LYS A 170 20.09 5.95 -0.99
CA LYS A 170 21.47 5.49 -1.15
C LYS A 170 21.73 4.80 -2.49
N GLY A 171 20.71 4.62 -3.32
CA GLY A 171 20.83 3.87 -4.57
C GLY A 171 21.20 2.38 -4.37
N VAL A 172 20.78 1.78 -3.25
CA VAL A 172 21.05 0.37 -2.92
C VAL A 172 19.76 -0.44 -2.96
N GLU A 173 19.88 -1.71 -3.34
CA GLU A 173 18.74 -2.64 -3.33
C GLU A 173 18.28 -2.96 -1.91
N MET A 174 17.01 -3.35 -1.79
CA MET A 174 16.47 -3.86 -0.53
C MET A 174 17.20 -5.15 -0.12
N PRO A 175 17.51 -5.34 1.18
CA PRO A 175 18.15 -6.55 1.67
C PRO A 175 17.33 -7.82 1.35
N GLU A 176 18.01 -8.97 1.35
CA GLU A 176 17.33 -10.28 1.37
C GLU A 176 16.28 -10.30 2.49
N GLY A 177 15.06 -10.70 2.18
CA GLY A 177 13.92 -10.65 3.10
C GLY A 177 12.82 -9.69 2.66
N GLY A 178 13.12 -8.84 1.66
CA GLY A 178 12.17 -7.95 1.02
C GLY A 178 11.68 -6.81 1.92
N TYR A 179 10.54 -6.24 1.55
CA TYR A 179 10.00 -5.06 2.19
C TYR A 179 9.72 -5.26 3.70
N PHE A 180 9.12 -6.38 4.10
CA PHE A 180 8.77 -6.65 5.50
C PHE A 180 9.82 -7.38 6.31
N ASP A 181 11.05 -7.59 5.78
CA ASP A 181 12.12 -8.28 6.49
C ASP A 181 11.70 -9.65 7.02
N LYS A 182 11.32 -10.55 6.10
CA LYS A 182 11.04 -11.93 6.47
C LYS A 182 12.33 -12.57 6.99
N LYS A 183 12.46 -12.69 8.31
CA LYS A 183 13.55 -13.49 8.89
C LYS A 183 13.47 -14.89 8.29
N LYS A 184 14.54 -15.35 7.65
CA LYS A 184 14.66 -16.78 7.26
C LYS A 184 14.40 -17.61 8.52
N LYS A 185 13.35 -18.45 8.48
CA LYS A 185 13.12 -19.47 9.49
C LYS A 185 14.23 -20.52 9.43
#